data_fe07fbb8040cc70b88404c9ab8aaa833
#
_entry.id   fe07fbb8040cc70b88404c9ab8aaa833
#
_cell.length_a   1.000
_cell.length_b   1.000
_cell.length_c   1.000
_cell.angle_alpha   90.00
_cell.angle_beta   90.00
_cell.angle_gamma   90.00
#
_symmetry.space_group_name_H-M   'P 1'
#
loop_
_entity.id
_entity.type
_entity.pdbx_description
1 polymer ?
#
loop_
_entity_poly.entity_id
_entity_poly.type
_entity_poly.pdbx_seq_one_letter_code
_entity_poly.pdbx_strand_id
1 'polypeptide(L)'
;MNYRFLRFPDGKQKAVTFSYDDGCRDDIRLVEILNRYKIKCTFNINSACIPEKDGEWRLTAEEIKKYLIDSGHEIAIHGKYHKAMGKLRPIDGIREVLECRQELENTFGMIIRGMAYPDTGITEFSNNTNYAEIRNYLKDLDICYARTLNGDNDRFELPLDFLAW
;
A
#
# COMPACT_ATOMS: atom_id res chain seq x y z
N MET A 1 3.06 29.53 -23.96
CA MET A 1 2.56 28.29 -23.33
C MET A 1 3.76 27.64 -22.66
N ASN A 2 3.79 27.57 -21.31
CA ASN A 2 4.92 26.95 -20.59
C ASN A 2 4.64 25.45 -20.46
N TYR A 3 5.37 24.63 -21.20
CA TYR A 3 5.31 23.19 -21.06
C TYR A 3 6.12 22.74 -19.85
N ARG A 4 5.48 22.09 -18.86
CA ARG A 4 6.17 21.42 -17.77
C ARG A 4 6.27 19.93 -18.11
N PHE A 5 7.49 19.45 -18.31
CA PHE A 5 7.74 18.02 -18.46
C PHE A 5 8.04 17.43 -17.07
N LEU A 6 7.17 16.55 -16.61
CA LEU A 6 7.46 15.76 -15.41
C LEU A 6 8.49 14.67 -15.78
N ARG A 7 9.48 14.51 -14.94
CA ARG A 7 10.52 13.49 -15.05
C ARG A 7 10.71 12.82 -13.71
N PHE A 8 11.11 11.55 -13.75
CA PHE A 8 11.60 10.87 -12.56
C PHE A 8 12.98 11.42 -12.16
N PRO A 9 13.46 11.12 -10.94
CA PRO A 9 14.78 11.53 -10.49
C PRO A 9 15.86 11.30 -11.56
N ASP A 10 16.85 12.16 -11.61
CA ASP A 10 17.94 12.17 -12.61
C ASP A 10 17.46 12.38 -14.07
N GLY A 11 16.28 12.98 -14.27
CA GLY A 11 15.73 13.26 -15.58
C GLY A 11 15.24 12.03 -16.35
N LYS A 12 15.07 10.89 -15.69
CA LYS A 12 14.62 9.64 -16.30
C LYS A 12 13.20 9.74 -16.81
N GLN A 13 12.91 9.05 -17.91
CA GLN A 13 11.61 9.08 -18.57
C GLN A 13 10.65 7.99 -18.04
N LYS A 14 11.20 6.93 -17.45
CA LYS A 14 10.45 5.76 -16.96
C LYS A 14 10.96 5.35 -15.59
N ALA A 15 10.07 4.88 -14.76
CA ALA A 15 10.38 4.21 -13.51
C ALA A 15 9.61 2.89 -13.44
N VAL A 16 10.14 1.94 -12.67
CA VAL A 16 9.46 0.70 -12.29
C VAL A 16 9.39 0.68 -10.78
N THR A 17 8.23 0.40 -10.25
CA THR A 17 8.02 0.13 -8.83
C THR A 17 7.52 -1.29 -8.64
N PHE A 18 7.79 -1.85 -7.47
CA PHE A 18 7.26 -3.13 -7.06
C PHE A 18 6.41 -2.91 -5.82
N SER A 19 5.23 -3.51 -5.79
CA SER A 19 4.30 -3.41 -4.68
C SER A 19 3.67 -4.78 -4.45
N TYR A 20 3.89 -5.33 -3.24
CA TYR A 20 3.43 -6.64 -2.84
C TYR A 20 2.54 -6.54 -1.60
N ASP A 21 1.59 -7.47 -1.50
CA ASP A 21 0.52 -7.40 -0.52
C ASP A 21 0.67 -8.51 0.53
N ASP A 22 0.03 -8.30 1.66
CA ASP A 22 -0.23 -9.28 2.71
C ASP A 22 0.92 -9.61 3.66
N GLY A 23 2.16 -9.30 3.35
CA GLY A 23 3.31 -9.65 4.19
C GLY A 23 3.49 -11.17 4.31
N CYS A 24 3.51 -11.85 3.16
CA CYS A 24 3.63 -13.30 3.09
C CYS A 24 5.07 -13.75 3.37
N ARG A 25 5.25 -15.00 3.81
CA ARG A 25 6.60 -15.56 4.04
C ARG A 25 7.46 -15.63 2.79
N ASP A 26 6.83 -15.74 1.62
CA ASP A 26 7.54 -15.71 0.33
C ASP A 26 8.20 -14.37 0.03
N ASP A 27 7.77 -13.29 0.70
CA ASP A 27 8.39 -11.97 0.58
C ASP A 27 9.85 -11.96 1.04
N ILE A 28 10.25 -12.86 1.95
CA ILE A 28 11.66 -13.00 2.35
C ILE A 28 12.53 -13.32 1.13
N ARG A 29 12.11 -14.30 0.33
CA ARG A 29 12.84 -14.67 -0.89
C ARG A 29 12.83 -13.54 -1.92
N LEU A 30 11.70 -12.86 -2.06
CA LEU A 30 11.60 -11.70 -2.94
C LEU A 30 12.59 -10.60 -2.52
N VAL A 31 12.64 -10.27 -1.23
CA VAL A 31 13.57 -9.26 -0.67
C VAL A 31 15.02 -9.64 -0.92
N GLU A 32 15.40 -10.90 -0.76
CA GLU A 32 16.76 -11.36 -1.07
C GLU A 32 17.13 -11.09 -2.54
N ILE A 33 16.19 -11.31 -3.45
CA ILE A 33 16.39 -11.03 -4.89
C ILE A 33 16.50 -9.51 -5.10
N LEU A 34 15.55 -8.74 -4.59
CA LEU A 34 15.52 -7.28 -4.76
C LEU A 34 16.77 -6.61 -4.21
N ASN A 35 17.23 -7.03 -3.03
CA ASN A 35 18.42 -6.50 -2.38
C ASN A 35 19.69 -6.77 -3.20
N ARG A 36 19.79 -7.94 -3.82
CA ARG A 36 20.92 -8.28 -4.73
C ARG A 36 21.04 -7.29 -5.88
N TYR A 37 19.91 -6.82 -6.40
CA TYR A 37 19.86 -5.85 -7.50
C TYR A 37 19.69 -4.40 -7.04
N LYS A 38 19.71 -4.13 -5.73
CA LYS A 38 19.50 -2.80 -5.12
C LYS A 38 18.16 -2.16 -5.52
N ILE A 39 17.13 -2.99 -5.69
CA ILE A 39 15.77 -2.58 -6.02
C ILE A 39 14.98 -2.44 -4.72
N LYS A 40 14.17 -1.38 -4.62
CA LYS A 40 13.24 -1.19 -3.49
C LYS A 40 11.82 -1.59 -3.91
N CYS A 41 11.04 -1.95 -2.89
CA CYS A 41 9.68 -2.41 -3.04
C CYS A 41 8.82 -1.82 -1.91
N THR A 42 7.53 -1.67 -2.15
CA THR A 42 6.53 -1.38 -1.12
C THR A 42 5.85 -2.68 -0.73
N PHE A 43 5.75 -2.95 0.56
CA PHE A 43 5.01 -4.06 1.13
C PHE A 43 3.77 -3.54 1.86
N ASN A 44 2.60 -3.91 1.38
CA ASN A 44 1.31 -3.46 1.90
C ASN A 44 0.83 -4.47 2.95
N ILE A 45 0.67 -4.03 4.19
CA ILE A 45 0.48 -4.90 5.35
C ILE A 45 -0.90 -4.71 5.96
N ASN A 46 -1.56 -5.83 6.30
CA ASN A 46 -2.79 -5.84 7.08
C ASN A 46 -2.43 -5.97 8.57
N SER A 47 -2.67 -4.95 9.36
CA SER A 47 -2.21 -4.94 10.75
C SER A 47 -2.82 -6.04 11.61
N ALA A 48 -4.12 -6.33 11.47
CA ALA A 48 -4.78 -7.39 12.22
C ALA A 48 -4.42 -8.82 11.76
N CYS A 49 -3.69 -8.95 10.66
CA CYS A 49 -3.28 -10.24 10.12
C CYS A 49 -1.82 -10.60 10.46
N ILE A 50 -1.11 -9.72 11.16
CA ILE A 50 0.25 -10.00 11.65
C ILE A 50 0.16 -11.02 12.78
N PRO A 51 0.77 -12.22 12.66
CA PRO A 51 0.70 -13.23 13.71
C PRO A 51 1.59 -12.85 14.90
N GLU A 52 1.15 -13.21 16.12
CA GLU A 52 1.96 -13.02 17.35
C GLU A 52 3.20 -13.92 17.41
N LYS A 53 3.14 -15.08 16.75
CA LYS A 53 4.22 -16.08 16.68
C LYS A 53 4.36 -16.55 15.25
N ASP A 54 5.41 -17.31 14.97
CA ASP A 54 5.66 -17.87 13.63
C ASP A 54 4.39 -18.39 12.98
N GLY A 55 3.91 -17.65 11.99
CA GLY A 55 2.76 -18.00 11.19
C GLY A 55 3.18 -18.86 10.00
N GLU A 56 2.34 -19.81 9.59
CA GLU A 56 2.61 -20.60 8.40
C GLU A 56 2.64 -19.75 7.12
N TRP A 57 1.89 -18.65 7.10
CA TRP A 57 1.62 -17.86 5.90
C TRP A 57 2.19 -16.45 5.92
N ARG A 58 2.19 -15.78 7.06
CA ARG A 58 2.48 -14.36 7.18
C ARG A 58 3.69 -14.12 8.09
N LEU A 59 4.38 -13.05 7.83
CA LEU A 59 5.50 -12.58 8.64
C LEU A 59 5.00 -12.01 9.97
N THR A 60 5.71 -12.31 11.04
CA THR A 60 5.56 -11.63 12.33
C THR A 60 6.05 -10.19 12.25
N ALA A 61 5.71 -9.36 13.24
CA ALA A 61 6.20 -7.99 13.32
C ALA A 61 7.74 -7.91 13.34
N GLU A 62 8.40 -8.86 14.05
CA GLU A 62 9.86 -8.95 14.10
C GLU A 62 10.45 -9.29 12.72
N GLU A 63 9.82 -10.21 12.00
CA GLU A 63 10.24 -10.59 10.64
C GLU A 63 10.02 -9.45 9.64
N ILE A 64 8.88 -8.76 9.70
CA ILE A 64 8.61 -7.56 8.89
C ILE A 64 9.71 -6.52 9.14
N LYS A 65 10.00 -6.23 10.42
CA LYS A 65 11.07 -5.29 10.75
C LYS A 65 12.40 -5.73 10.17
N LYS A 66 12.80 -6.96 10.46
CA LYS A 66 14.12 -7.51 10.09
C LYS A 66 14.32 -7.60 8.59
N TYR A 67 13.35 -8.16 7.87
CA TYR A 67 13.53 -8.46 6.44
C TYR A 67 13.12 -7.32 5.54
N LEU A 68 12.03 -6.60 5.87
CA LEU A 68 11.51 -5.56 4.99
C LEU A 68 12.05 -4.18 5.37
N ILE A 69 11.84 -3.73 6.61
CA ILE A 69 12.17 -2.37 7.04
C ILE A 69 13.69 -2.16 7.14
N ASP A 70 14.40 -3.03 7.82
CA ASP A 70 15.86 -2.92 8.00
C ASP A 70 16.61 -3.08 6.67
N SER A 71 16.00 -3.69 5.68
CA SER A 71 16.48 -3.72 4.29
C SER A 71 16.13 -2.46 3.48
N GLY A 72 15.39 -1.52 4.07
CA GLY A 72 15.05 -0.23 3.48
C GLY A 72 13.93 -0.29 2.44
N HIS A 73 13.04 -1.27 2.54
CA HIS A 73 11.79 -1.32 1.79
C HIS A 73 10.73 -0.47 2.49
N GLU A 74 9.72 -0.03 1.72
CA GLU A 74 8.60 0.73 2.24
C GLU A 74 7.55 -0.22 2.82
N ILE A 75 6.94 0.19 3.95
CA ILE A 75 5.72 -0.42 4.47
C ILE A 75 4.56 0.52 4.19
N ALA A 76 3.46 -0.05 3.69
CA ALA A 76 2.23 0.64 3.41
C ALA A 76 1.02 -0.12 3.97
N ILE A 77 -0.14 0.53 3.96
CA ILE A 77 -1.38 0.00 4.52
C ILE A 77 -2.06 -0.93 3.50
N HIS A 78 -2.60 -2.07 3.98
CA HIS A 78 -3.47 -2.93 3.16
C HIS A 78 -4.83 -3.21 3.84
N GLY A 79 -5.37 -2.20 4.53
CA GLY A 79 -6.53 -2.36 5.40
C GLY A 79 -6.20 -3.15 6.66
N LYS A 80 -7.01 -2.98 7.71
CA LYS A 80 -6.80 -3.72 8.97
C LYS A 80 -7.12 -5.20 8.81
N TYR A 81 -8.30 -5.51 8.25
CA TYR A 81 -8.84 -6.87 8.09
C TYR A 81 -8.94 -7.33 6.64
N HIS A 82 -8.22 -6.71 5.72
CA HIS A 82 -8.25 -7.03 4.29
C HIS A 82 -9.64 -6.90 3.64
N LYS A 83 -10.40 -5.85 3.96
CA LYS A 83 -11.75 -5.65 3.43
C LYS A 83 -11.76 -4.70 2.24
N ALA A 84 -12.53 -5.05 1.19
CA ALA A 84 -12.72 -4.22 0.00
C ALA A 84 -13.38 -2.87 0.38
N MET A 85 -12.68 -1.76 0.18
CA MET A 85 -13.14 -0.42 0.57
C MET A 85 -14.44 -0.03 -0.11
N GLY A 86 -14.64 -0.38 -1.39
CA GLY A 86 -15.86 -0.11 -2.12
C GLY A 86 -17.11 -0.80 -1.54
N LYS A 87 -16.93 -1.86 -0.75
CA LYS A 87 -18.03 -2.63 -0.14
C LYS A 87 -18.35 -2.21 1.29
N LEU A 88 -17.58 -1.29 1.87
CA LEU A 88 -17.76 -0.82 3.24
C LEU A 88 -18.58 0.47 3.27
N ARG A 89 -19.31 0.69 4.37
CA ARG A 89 -19.81 2.02 4.66
C ARG A 89 -18.60 2.96 4.87
N PRO A 90 -18.69 4.25 4.56
CA PRO A 90 -17.57 5.18 4.72
C PRO A 90 -16.90 5.13 6.09
N ILE A 91 -17.67 5.06 7.17
CA ILE A 91 -17.13 4.98 8.54
C ILE A 91 -16.33 3.71 8.80
N ASP A 92 -16.73 2.58 8.20
CA ASP A 92 -16.02 1.31 8.35
C ASP A 92 -14.74 1.32 7.50
N GLY A 93 -14.77 1.96 6.32
CA GLY A 93 -13.59 2.20 5.49
C GLY A 93 -12.56 3.11 6.18
N ILE A 94 -13.01 4.19 6.83
CA ILE A 94 -12.15 5.06 7.65
C ILE A 94 -11.44 4.25 8.74
N ARG A 95 -12.16 3.38 9.44
CA ARG A 95 -11.57 2.53 10.48
C ARG A 95 -10.54 1.54 9.94
N GLU A 96 -10.85 0.88 8.81
CA GLU A 96 -9.90 -0.04 8.15
C GLU A 96 -8.56 0.63 7.85
N VAL A 97 -8.58 1.88 7.41
CA VAL A 97 -7.36 2.63 7.08
C VAL A 97 -6.70 3.20 8.33
N LEU A 98 -7.46 3.93 9.16
CA LEU A 98 -6.92 4.66 10.30
C LEU A 98 -6.34 3.71 11.37
N GLU A 99 -7.09 2.67 11.74
CA GLU A 99 -6.65 1.71 12.75
C GLU A 99 -5.44 0.91 12.24
N CYS A 100 -5.47 0.46 10.97
CA CYS A 100 -4.31 -0.20 10.36
C CYS A 100 -3.07 0.69 10.42
N ARG A 101 -3.19 1.94 10.00
CA ARG A 101 -2.09 2.90 10.04
C ARG A 101 -1.54 3.07 11.45
N GLN A 102 -2.40 3.35 12.42
CA GLN A 102 -2.00 3.58 13.82
C GLN A 102 -1.30 2.35 14.41
N GLU A 103 -1.81 1.15 14.17
CA GLU A 103 -1.21 -0.09 14.63
C GLU A 103 0.18 -0.32 14.02
N LEU A 104 0.33 -0.14 12.71
CA LEU A 104 1.62 -0.29 12.02
C LEU A 104 2.62 0.79 12.45
N GLU A 105 2.19 2.06 12.55
CA GLU A 105 3.04 3.17 12.99
C GLU A 105 3.52 2.96 14.43
N ASN A 106 2.64 2.50 15.32
CA ASN A 106 3.00 2.18 16.71
C ASN A 106 3.96 0.98 16.79
N THR A 107 3.74 -0.04 15.97
CA THR A 107 4.57 -1.25 15.97
C THR A 107 5.97 -0.97 15.44
N PHE A 108 6.11 -0.18 14.40
CA PHE A 108 7.36 0.00 13.68
C PHE A 108 8.05 1.36 13.97
N GLY A 109 7.40 2.29 14.63
CA GLY A 109 7.96 3.60 14.98
C GLY A 109 8.24 4.48 13.76
N MET A 110 7.43 4.37 12.71
CA MET A 110 7.60 5.10 11.45
C MET A 110 6.27 5.69 10.96
N ILE A 111 6.32 6.73 10.12
CA ILE A 111 5.13 7.32 9.51
C ILE A 111 4.77 6.53 8.24
N ILE A 112 3.50 6.13 8.11
CA ILE A 112 2.99 5.35 6.98
C ILE A 112 1.88 6.14 6.27
N ARG A 113 2.07 6.44 5.00
CA ARG A 113 1.17 7.28 4.19
C ARG A 113 0.79 6.68 2.84
N GLY A 114 1.29 5.53 2.52
CA GLY A 114 0.96 4.77 1.32
C GLY A 114 -0.01 3.63 1.63
N MET A 115 -0.79 3.21 0.63
CA MET A 115 -1.62 2.02 0.74
C MET A 115 -1.82 1.30 -0.59
N ALA A 116 -2.26 0.05 -0.51
CA ALA A 116 -2.94 -0.65 -1.59
C ALA A 116 -4.34 -1.04 -1.14
N TYR A 117 -5.30 -0.94 -2.04
CA TYR A 117 -6.66 -1.38 -1.77
C TYR A 117 -6.72 -2.92 -1.70
N PRO A 118 -7.30 -3.50 -0.63
CA PRO A 118 -7.46 -4.94 -0.55
C PRO A 118 -8.63 -5.45 -1.40
N ASP A 119 -8.55 -6.72 -1.81
CA ASP A 119 -9.58 -7.45 -2.55
C ASP A 119 -10.02 -6.68 -3.82
N THR A 120 -11.33 -6.56 -4.07
CA THR A 120 -11.88 -5.80 -5.20
C THR A 120 -11.67 -4.28 -5.07
N GLY A 121 -11.18 -3.82 -3.93
CA GLY A 121 -10.77 -2.43 -3.71
C GLY A 121 -11.87 -1.43 -3.97
N ILE A 122 -11.73 -0.69 -5.07
CA ILE A 122 -12.65 0.35 -5.54
C ILE A 122 -13.23 0.03 -6.93
N THR A 123 -13.21 -1.24 -7.34
CA THR A 123 -13.81 -1.67 -8.62
C THR A 123 -15.28 -2.06 -8.49
N GLU A 124 -15.70 -2.42 -7.27
CA GLU A 124 -17.07 -2.78 -6.93
C GLU A 124 -17.57 -1.97 -5.74
N PHE A 125 -18.76 -1.40 -5.84
CA PHE A 125 -19.34 -0.56 -4.81
C PHE A 125 -20.65 -1.12 -4.27
N SER A 126 -20.85 -1.00 -2.96
CA SER A 126 -22.09 -1.31 -2.24
C SER A 126 -22.23 -0.43 -1.00
N ASN A 127 -23.30 -0.62 -0.22
CA ASN A 127 -23.53 0.09 1.06
C ASN A 127 -23.54 1.63 0.93
N ASN A 128 -24.01 2.16 -0.19
CA ASN A 128 -24.03 3.58 -0.51
C ASN A 128 -22.65 4.24 -0.54
N THR A 129 -21.61 3.47 -0.81
CA THR A 129 -20.24 3.97 -0.95
C THR A 129 -19.91 4.20 -2.42
N ASN A 130 -19.10 5.18 -2.70
CA ASN A 130 -18.55 5.49 -4.01
C ASN A 130 -17.09 5.96 -3.89
N TYR A 131 -16.43 6.04 -5.03
CA TYR A 131 -15.02 6.45 -5.03
C TYR A 131 -14.78 7.87 -4.51
N ALA A 132 -15.67 8.80 -4.76
CA ALA A 132 -15.51 10.18 -4.29
C ALA A 132 -15.46 10.26 -2.75
N GLU A 133 -16.30 9.50 -2.05
CA GLU A 133 -16.28 9.41 -0.59
C GLU A 133 -14.99 8.77 -0.09
N ILE A 134 -14.57 7.64 -0.70
CA ILE A 134 -13.33 6.97 -0.35
C ILE A 134 -12.15 7.94 -0.53
N ARG A 135 -12.06 8.58 -1.67
CA ARG A 135 -11.02 9.55 -1.98
C ARG A 135 -10.96 10.70 -0.99
N ASN A 136 -12.12 11.20 -0.54
CA ASN A 136 -12.18 12.29 0.42
C ASN A 136 -11.64 11.86 1.78
N TYR A 137 -12.11 10.75 2.34
CA TYR A 137 -11.59 10.34 3.66
C TYR A 137 -10.12 9.89 3.61
N LEU A 138 -9.63 9.33 2.50
CA LEU A 138 -8.20 9.03 2.37
C LEU A 138 -7.34 10.30 2.40
N LYS A 139 -7.81 11.40 1.80
CA LYS A 139 -7.15 12.71 1.90
C LYS A 139 -7.16 13.25 3.32
N ASP A 140 -8.31 13.16 3.99
CA ASP A 140 -8.45 13.62 5.39
C ASP A 140 -7.57 12.79 6.34
N LEU A 141 -7.32 11.52 5.99
CA LEU A 141 -6.39 10.63 6.68
C LEU A 141 -4.93 10.80 6.21
N ASP A 142 -4.63 11.81 5.39
CA ASP A 142 -3.27 12.10 4.92
C ASP A 142 -2.59 10.92 4.17
N ILE A 143 -3.39 10.14 3.45
CA ILE A 143 -2.87 9.10 2.55
C ILE A 143 -2.39 9.77 1.26
N CYS A 144 -1.13 9.53 0.90
CA CYS A 144 -0.50 10.15 -0.26
C CYS A 144 -0.77 9.42 -1.56
N TYR A 145 -0.88 8.11 -1.51
CA TYR A 145 -1.20 7.27 -2.67
C TYR A 145 -1.93 5.99 -2.26
N ALA A 146 -2.73 5.47 -3.18
CA ALA A 146 -3.44 4.20 -3.01
C ALA A 146 -3.45 3.43 -4.33
N ARG A 147 -2.78 2.26 -4.36
CA ARG A 147 -2.71 1.38 -5.53
C ARG A 147 -4.00 0.57 -5.67
N THR A 148 -4.52 0.50 -6.91
CA THR A 148 -5.66 -0.34 -7.28
C THR A 148 -5.21 -1.63 -7.99
N LEU A 149 -6.14 -2.57 -8.19
CA LEU A 149 -5.88 -3.78 -8.97
C LEU A 149 -6.00 -3.57 -10.48
N ASN A 150 -6.83 -2.62 -10.92
CA ASN A 150 -7.18 -2.40 -12.32
C ASN A 150 -6.79 -1.00 -12.78
N GLY A 151 -5.64 -0.49 -12.34
CA GLY A 151 -5.10 0.73 -12.89
C GLY A 151 -4.80 0.55 -14.39
N ASP A 152 -4.91 1.62 -15.16
CA ASP A 152 -4.56 1.66 -16.59
C ASP A 152 -3.02 1.64 -16.75
N ASN A 153 -2.40 0.54 -16.27
CA ASN A 153 -0.97 0.42 -15.98
C ASN A 153 -0.11 0.07 -17.19
N ASP A 154 -0.70 -0.06 -18.37
CA ASP A 154 0.04 -0.31 -19.62
C ASP A 154 0.76 0.93 -20.13
N ARG A 155 0.63 2.05 -19.45
CA ARG A 155 1.24 3.32 -19.81
C ARG A 155 2.28 3.73 -18.80
N PHE A 156 3.44 4.19 -19.28
CA PHE A 156 4.48 4.79 -18.45
C PHE A 156 4.15 6.25 -18.06
N GLU A 157 2.88 6.59 -17.96
CA GLU A 157 2.40 7.90 -17.56
C GLU A 157 2.23 7.94 -16.03
N LEU A 158 2.39 9.12 -15.46
CA LEU A 158 2.05 9.31 -14.06
C LEU A 158 0.53 9.17 -13.88
N PRO A 159 0.07 8.59 -12.76
CA PRO A 159 -1.35 8.45 -12.50
C PRO A 159 -2.03 9.82 -12.44
N LEU A 160 -3.22 9.92 -13.02
CA LEU A 160 -4.04 11.13 -12.95
C LEU A 160 -4.56 11.36 -11.51
N ASP A 161 -4.79 10.29 -10.77
CA ASP A 161 -5.17 10.33 -9.36
C ASP A 161 -4.30 9.33 -8.57
N PHE A 162 -3.44 9.83 -7.72
CA PHE A 162 -2.59 8.99 -6.88
C PHE A 162 -3.37 8.17 -5.83
N LEU A 163 -4.64 8.48 -5.57
CA LEU A 163 -5.49 7.68 -4.70
C LEU A 163 -6.28 6.59 -5.45
N ALA A 164 -6.05 6.43 -6.73
CA ALA A 164 -6.59 5.36 -7.58
C ALA A 164 -5.56 4.95 -8.66
N TRP A 165 -4.36 4.68 -8.20
CA TRP A 165 -3.21 4.35 -9.05
C TRP A 165 -3.11 2.87 -9.34
#